data_09462a360fc6c57f0d8ae7a4e36140f6
#
_entry.id   09462a360fc6c57f0d8ae7a4e36140f6
#
_cell.length_a   1.000
_cell.length_b   1.000
_cell.length_c   1.000
_cell.angle_alpha   90.00
_cell.angle_beta   90.00
_cell.angle_gamma   90.00
#
_symmetry.space_group_name_H-M   'P 1'
#
loop_
_entity.id
_entity.type
_entity.pdbx_description
1 polymer ?
#
loop_
_entity_poly.entity_id
_entity_poly.type
_entity_poly.pdbx_seq_one_letter_code
_entity_poly.pdbx_strand_id
1 'polypeptide(L)'
;RAAQDDGNTSVAAEENTARVRDALAGLKNYSHGDSREPARKVMRLAHESAENATLRHALRQQVKDMLHGDATVEAKEILCEALALAGTAEDAPALVKLLDDEELSFHARAALARIPGPEVDARLRAALSDASGQVAAGIISTLGRRRDVGAVEAIAARLGSEDSHVAAAAVRALGRMGTWQAARALRQARPDMEAELQDVVDHALLLCAEKLQNAVETYRAARLYGELRKPGRPTSVRAAAVEGLLANPNTASKRWVYRQYDHEVQLRTAVRP
;
A
#
# COMPACT_ATOMS: atom_id res chain seq x y z
N ARG A 1 -14.19 39.10 -25.10
CA ARG A 1 -14.54 37.99 -24.15
C ARG A 1 -13.30 37.32 -23.54
N ALA A 2 -12.21 37.09 -24.28
CA ALA A 2 -10.99 36.48 -23.74
C ALA A 2 -10.33 37.32 -22.62
N ALA A 3 -10.20 38.62 -22.78
CA ALA A 3 -9.56 39.52 -21.80
C ALA A 3 -10.36 39.69 -20.48
N GLN A 4 -11.68 39.45 -20.50
CA GLN A 4 -12.50 39.47 -19.27
C GLN A 4 -12.41 38.13 -18.47
N ASP A 5 -12.14 37.01 -19.15
CA ASP A 5 -11.98 35.70 -18.53
C ASP A 5 -10.63 35.61 -17.78
N ASP A 6 -9.57 36.20 -18.37
CA ASP A 6 -8.23 36.22 -17.76
C ASP A 6 -8.20 37.05 -16.46
N GLY A 7 -8.90 38.17 -16.39
CA GLY A 7 -8.99 39.02 -15.20
C GLY A 7 -9.74 38.35 -14.04
N ASN A 8 -10.81 37.63 -14.31
CA ASN A 8 -11.60 36.93 -13.31
C ASN A 8 -10.87 35.72 -12.74
N THR A 9 -10.10 35.04 -13.58
CA THR A 9 -9.26 33.88 -13.15
C THR A 9 -8.10 34.30 -12.26
N SER A 10 -7.50 35.47 -12.52
CA SER A 10 -6.42 36.04 -11.69
C SER A 10 -6.93 36.44 -10.30
N VAL A 11 -8.06 37.13 -10.21
CA VAL A 11 -8.68 37.54 -8.93
C VAL A 11 -9.02 36.31 -8.06
N ALA A 12 -9.65 35.29 -8.66
CA ALA A 12 -9.97 34.05 -7.96
C ALA A 12 -8.72 33.29 -7.46
N ALA A 13 -7.61 33.34 -8.21
CA ALA A 13 -6.34 32.72 -7.80
C ALA A 13 -5.71 33.46 -6.62
N GLU A 14 -5.75 34.81 -6.61
CA GLU A 14 -5.26 35.62 -5.49
C GLU A 14 -6.09 35.41 -4.22
N GLU A 15 -7.41 35.34 -4.33
CA GLU A 15 -8.31 35.07 -3.22
C GLU A 15 -8.05 33.68 -2.63
N ASN A 16 -7.93 32.65 -3.46
CA ASN A 16 -7.60 31.30 -2.99
C ASN A 16 -6.23 31.26 -2.31
N THR A 17 -5.25 31.97 -2.83
CA THR A 17 -3.92 32.06 -2.24
C THR A 17 -3.96 32.73 -0.86
N ALA A 18 -4.75 33.78 -0.68
CA ALA A 18 -4.95 34.42 0.61
C ALA A 18 -5.68 33.52 1.61
N ARG A 19 -6.76 32.85 1.20
CA ARG A 19 -7.50 31.89 2.03
C ARG A 19 -6.60 30.77 2.57
N VAL A 20 -5.76 30.21 1.71
CA VAL A 20 -4.79 29.16 2.11
C VAL A 20 -3.77 29.71 3.09
N ARG A 21 -3.16 30.87 2.81
CA ARG A 21 -2.19 31.52 3.68
C ARG A 21 -2.73 31.75 5.09
N ASP A 22 -3.94 32.29 5.20
CA ASP A 22 -4.59 32.53 6.48
C ASP A 22 -4.87 31.25 7.28
N ALA A 23 -5.28 30.19 6.59
CA ALA A 23 -5.50 28.90 7.23
C ALA A 23 -4.19 28.27 7.73
N LEU A 24 -3.12 28.35 6.94
CA LEU A 24 -1.80 27.80 7.29
C LEU A 24 -1.11 28.63 8.38
N ALA A 25 -1.26 29.94 8.39
CA ALA A 25 -0.74 30.79 9.46
C ALA A 25 -1.31 30.38 10.83
N GLY A 26 -2.60 30.08 10.90
CA GLY A 26 -3.24 29.54 12.10
C GLY A 26 -2.77 28.15 12.51
N LEU A 27 -2.29 27.35 11.56
CA LEU A 27 -1.83 25.98 11.82
C LEU A 27 -0.36 25.91 12.25
N LYS A 28 0.48 26.88 11.87
CA LYS A 28 1.95 26.81 11.99
C LYS A 28 2.47 26.34 13.35
N ASN A 29 1.88 26.83 14.43
CA ASN A 29 2.28 26.54 15.81
C ASN A 29 1.30 25.59 16.52
N TYR A 30 0.48 24.87 15.76
CA TYR A 30 -0.49 23.93 16.31
C TYR A 30 0.20 22.78 17.05
N SER A 31 -0.31 22.45 18.24
CA SER A 31 0.14 21.30 19.04
C SER A 31 -1.05 20.47 19.51
N HIS A 32 -0.79 19.21 19.85
CA HIS A 32 -1.82 18.34 20.41
C HIS A 32 -2.34 18.91 21.74
N GLY A 33 -3.66 19.03 21.83
CA GLY A 33 -4.34 19.67 22.96
C GLY A 33 -4.90 21.07 22.65
N ASP A 34 -4.43 21.70 21.57
CA ASP A 34 -4.98 22.97 21.11
C ASP A 34 -6.35 22.81 20.45
N SER A 35 -7.01 23.94 20.19
CA SER A 35 -8.22 23.95 19.39
C SER A 35 -7.96 23.33 18.00
N ARG A 36 -8.78 22.35 17.60
CA ARG A 36 -8.68 21.72 16.27
C ARG A 36 -9.17 22.61 15.12
N GLU A 37 -9.61 23.84 15.39
CA GLU A 37 -10.16 24.70 14.33
C GLU A 37 -9.14 25.03 13.21
N PRO A 38 -7.83 25.32 13.50
CA PRO A 38 -6.85 25.50 12.43
C PRO A 38 -6.68 24.25 11.54
N ALA A 39 -6.58 23.07 12.15
CA ALA A 39 -6.47 21.82 11.41
C ALA A 39 -7.71 21.56 10.54
N ARG A 40 -8.93 21.76 11.08
CA ARG A 40 -10.18 21.63 10.33
C ARG A 40 -10.26 22.59 9.16
N LYS A 41 -9.74 23.82 9.32
CA LYS A 41 -9.72 24.84 8.26
C LYS A 41 -8.88 24.40 7.07
N VAL A 42 -7.66 23.88 7.33
CA VAL A 42 -6.77 23.34 6.29
C VAL A 42 -7.39 22.13 5.63
N MET A 43 -7.94 21.18 6.40
CA MET A 43 -8.56 19.97 5.84
C MET A 43 -9.82 20.28 5.01
N ARG A 44 -10.58 21.31 5.39
CA ARG A 44 -11.72 21.79 4.58
C ARG A 44 -11.26 22.31 3.22
N LEU A 45 -10.19 23.14 3.19
CA LEU A 45 -9.60 23.60 1.94
C LEU A 45 -9.07 22.45 1.09
N ALA A 46 -8.48 21.43 1.69
CA ALA A 46 -8.04 20.23 0.97
C ALA A 46 -9.21 19.49 0.32
N HIS A 47 -10.36 19.37 1.00
CA HIS A 47 -11.56 18.80 0.41
C HIS A 47 -12.16 19.67 -0.70
N GLU A 48 -12.30 20.97 -0.48
CA GLU A 48 -12.80 21.93 -1.48
C GLU A 48 -11.92 21.95 -2.75
N SER A 49 -10.62 21.70 -2.59
CA SER A 49 -9.67 21.66 -3.70
C SER A 49 -9.92 20.50 -4.70
N ALA A 50 -10.74 19.53 -4.35
CA ALA A 50 -11.10 18.43 -5.26
C ALA A 50 -11.78 18.95 -6.54
N GLU A 51 -12.63 19.97 -6.39
CA GLU A 51 -13.39 20.59 -7.49
C GLU A 51 -12.85 21.94 -7.92
N ASN A 52 -11.79 22.45 -7.27
CA ASN A 52 -11.21 23.77 -7.56
C ASN A 52 -9.71 23.67 -7.84
N ALA A 53 -9.32 23.68 -9.12
CA ALA A 53 -7.94 23.52 -9.56
C ALA A 53 -7.02 24.66 -9.09
N THR A 54 -7.49 25.91 -9.03
CA THR A 54 -6.71 27.06 -8.57
C THR A 54 -6.47 27.00 -7.07
N LEU A 55 -7.49 26.61 -6.28
CA LEU A 55 -7.35 26.36 -4.86
C LEU A 55 -6.38 25.20 -4.60
N ARG A 56 -6.50 24.11 -5.36
CA ARG A 56 -5.58 22.97 -5.24
C ARG A 56 -4.14 23.39 -5.49
N HIS A 57 -3.89 24.16 -6.53
CA HIS A 57 -2.54 24.65 -6.83
C HIS A 57 -2.00 25.50 -5.69
N ALA A 58 -2.76 26.51 -5.21
CA ALA A 58 -2.36 27.38 -4.13
C ALA A 58 -2.09 26.60 -2.82
N LEU A 59 -2.95 25.63 -2.49
CA LEU A 59 -2.80 24.80 -1.30
C LEU A 59 -1.52 23.96 -1.39
N ARG A 60 -1.29 23.24 -2.48
CA ARG A 60 -0.12 22.39 -2.66
C ARG A 60 1.20 23.16 -2.54
N GLN A 61 1.29 24.34 -3.14
CA GLN A 61 2.51 25.15 -3.08
C GLN A 61 2.80 25.59 -1.65
N GLN A 62 1.85 26.23 -0.98
CA GLN A 62 2.05 26.75 0.37
C GLN A 62 2.22 25.63 1.42
N VAL A 63 1.55 24.50 1.25
CA VAL A 63 1.73 23.32 2.10
C VAL A 63 3.17 22.79 2.00
N LYS A 64 3.74 22.67 0.78
CA LYS A 64 5.14 22.24 0.61
C LYS A 64 6.13 23.18 1.27
N ASP A 65 5.92 24.49 1.14
CA ASP A 65 6.80 25.49 1.75
C ASP A 65 6.77 25.36 3.28
N MET A 66 5.59 25.23 3.88
CA MET A 66 5.43 25.06 5.32
C MET A 66 5.93 23.71 5.82
N LEU A 67 5.77 22.65 5.05
CA LEU A 67 6.19 21.27 5.41
C LEU A 67 7.71 21.19 5.66
N HIS A 68 8.50 21.98 4.91
CA HIS A 68 9.96 22.07 5.06
C HIS A 68 10.42 23.28 5.88
N GLY A 69 9.48 24.08 6.39
CA GLY A 69 9.74 25.23 7.25
C GLY A 69 9.80 24.89 8.74
N ASP A 70 9.62 25.89 9.56
CA ASP A 70 9.69 25.88 11.03
C ASP A 70 8.35 25.61 11.73
N ALA A 71 7.40 24.96 11.05
CA ALA A 71 6.14 24.53 11.66
C ALA A 71 6.36 23.38 12.65
N THR A 72 5.46 23.26 13.63
CA THR A 72 5.45 22.15 14.59
C THR A 72 5.26 20.81 13.90
N VAL A 73 5.68 19.73 14.55
CA VAL A 73 5.51 18.36 14.03
C VAL A 73 4.04 18.06 13.79
N GLU A 74 3.18 18.40 14.76
CA GLU A 74 1.74 18.18 14.68
C GLU A 74 1.08 18.98 13.54
N ALA A 75 1.60 20.20 13.27
CA ALA A 75 1.17 20.95 12.09
C ALA A 75 1.58 20.21 10.79
N LYS A 76 2.81 19.71 10.72
CA LYS A 76 3.32 18.95 9.55
C LYS A 76 2.57 17.64 9.34
N GLU A 77 2.10 16.97 10.38
CA GLU A 77 1.20 15.81 10.26
C GLU A 77 -0.08 16.18 9.47
N ILE A 78 -0.72 17.30 9.85
CA ILE A 78 -1.92 17.80 9.15
C ILE A 78 -1.61 18.21 7.70
N LEU A 79 -0.41 18.76 7.44
CA LEU A 79 0.02 19.09 6.09
C LEU A 79 0.20 17.83 5.21
N CYS A 80 0.75 16.76 5.77
CA CYS A 80 0.80 15.46 5.09
C CYS A 80 -0.61 14.93 4.77
N GLU A 81 -1.56 15.04 5.71
CA GLU A 81 -2.95 14.64 5.48
C GLU A 81 -3.61 15.49 4.37
N ALA A 82 -3.35 16.80 4.35
CA ALA A 82 -3.84 17.68 3.29
C ALA A 82 -3.28 17.29 1.91
N LEU A 83 -1.98 16.94 1.81
CA LEU A 83 -1.38 16.42 0.57
C LEU A 83 -1.91 15.03 0.20
N ALA A 84 -2.32 14.21 1.16
CA ALA A 84 -2.96 12.94 0.87
C ALA A 84 -4.31 13.11 0.13
N LEU A 85 -4.97 14.25 0.26
CA LEU A 85 -6.25 14.59 -0.41
C LEU A 85 -6.04 15.41 -1.68
N ALA A 86 -5.22 16.46 -1.59
CA ALA A 86 -5.05 17.45 -2.66
C ALA A 86 -3.81 17.21 -3.53
N GLY A 87 -2.87 16.38 -3.07
CA GLY A 87 -1.56 16.18 -3.69
C GLY A 87 -1.61 15.50 -5.03
N THR A 88 -0.55 15.73 -5.80
CA THR A 88 -0.28 15.08 -7.08
C THR A 88 1.12 14.47 -7.07
N ALA A 89 1.50 13.77 -8.13
CA ALA A 89 2.84 13.18 -8.25
C ALA A 89 3.99 14.20 -8.11
N GLU A 90 3.74 15.48 -8.45
CA GLU A 90 4.71 16.57 -8.29
C GLU A 90 5.06 16.88 -6.81
N ASP A 91 4.20 16.48 -5.87
CA ASP A 91 4.43 16.70 -4.44
C ASP A 91 5.18 15.55 -3.78
N ALA A 92 5.30 14.40 -4.48
CA ALA A 92 6.00 13.24 -3.96
C ALA A 92 7.45 13.50 -3.51
N PRO A 93 8.27 14.33 -4.19
CA PRO A 93 9.61 14.66 -3.72
C PRO A 93 9.66 15.29 -2.33
N ALA A 94 8.68 16.13 -2.01
CA ALA A 94 8.60 16.79 -0.70
C ALA A 94 8.28 15.77 0.41
N LEU A 95 7.38 14.83 0.14
CA LEU A 95 7.02 13.77 1.08
C LEU A 95 8.11 12.71 1.23
N VAL A 96 8.83 12.37 0.14
CA VAL A 96 9.92 11.39 0.18
C VAL A 96 11.06 11.84 1.10
N LYS A 97 11.36 13.14 1.18
CA LYS A 97 12.36 13.70 2.10
C LYS A 97 12.03 13.48 3.60
N LEU A 98 10.77 13.18 3.91
CA LEU A 98 10.31 12.93 5.28
C LEU A 98 10.30 11.42 5.63
N LEU A 99 10.73 10.53 4.73
CA LEU A 99 10.68 9.10 4.99
C LEU A 99 11.67 8.64 6.05
N ASP A 100 12.77 9.38 6.25
CA ASP A 100 13.79 9.15 7.28
C ASP A 100 13.52 9.92 8.58
N ASP A 101 12.49 10.74 8.62
CA ASP A 101 12.09 11.47 9.82
C ASP A 101 11.28 10.56 10.75
N GLU A 102 11.72 10.41 12.01
CA GLU A 102 11.12 9.48 12.97
C GLU A 102 9.65 9.81 13.25
N GLU A 103 9.29 11.09 13.33
CA GLU A 103 7.95 11.55 13.68
C GLU A 103 7.03 11.64 12.45
N LEU A 104 7.55 12.09 11.31
CA LEU A 104 6.76 12.38 10.11
C LEU A 104 6.72 11.24 9.08
N SER A 105 7.63 10.26 9.17
CA SER A 105 7.73 9.14 8.21
C SER A 105 6.40 8.41 8.00
N PHE A 106 5.64 8.17 9.07
CA PHE A 106 4.33 7.52 8.98
C PHE A 106 3.34 8.36 8.15
N HIS A 107 3.24 9.66 8.44
CA HIS A 107 2.32 10.59 7.78
C HIS A 107 2.69 10.81 6.32
N ALA A 108 3.99 10.95 6.02
CA ALA A 108 4.51 11.06 4.66
C ALA A 108 4.17 9.81 3.82
N ARG A 109 4.39 8.61 4.38
CA ARG A 109 4.02 7.34 3.72
C ARG A 109 2.51 7.18 3.53
N ALA A 110 1.70 7.65 4.49
CA ALA A 110 0.25 7.64 4.38
C ALA A 110 -0.23 8.53 3.23
N ALA A 111 0.39 9.70 3.05
CA ALA A 111 0.12 10.60 1.94
C ALA A 111 0.56 9.99 0.60
N LEU A 112 1.81 9.51 0.51
CA LEU A 112 2.34 8.86 -0.70
C LEU A 112 1.52 7.64 -1.13
N ALA A 113 0.93 6.92 -0.18
CA ALA A 113 0.06 5.79 -0.49
C ALA A 113 -1.24 6.19 -1.20
N ARG A 114 -1.68 7.43 -1.07
CA ARG A 114 -2.95 7.95 -1.62
C ARG A 114 -2.77 8.77 -2.89
N ILE A 115 -1.63 9.46 -3.04
CA ILE A 115 -1.33 10.25 -4.22
C ILE A 115 -1.20 9.33 -5.43
N PRO A 116 -2.01 9.51 -6.50
CA PRO A 116 -1.95 8.67 -7.69
C PRO A 116 -0.74 8.99 -8.55
N GLY A 117 -0.39 8.08 -9.43
CA GLY A 117 0.61 8.25 -10.48
C GLY A 117 1.81 7.32 -10.35
N PRO A 118 2.33 6.81 -11.48
CA PRO A 118 3.47 5.90 -11.51
C PRO A 118 4.79 6.59 -11.11
N GLU A 119 4.86 7.92 -11.17
CA GLU A 119 6.01 8.72 -10.74
C GLU A 119 6.21 8.61 -9.22
N VAL A 120 5.11 8.51 -8.44
CA VAL A 120 5.17 8.27 -7.00
C VAL A 120 5.76 6.89 -6.71
N ASP A 121 5.33 5.88 -7.47
CA ASP A 121 5.86 4.52 -7.36
C ASP A 121 7.36 4.47 -7.69
N ALA A 122 7.78 5.16 -8.76
CA ALA A 122 9.20 5.25 -9.13
C ALA A 122 10.06 5.89 -8.03
N ARG A 123 9.56 6.95 -7.38
CA ARG A 123 10.27 7.60 -6.28
C ARG A 123 10.34 6.73 -5.03
N LEU A 124 9.26 6.01 -4.70
CA LEU A 124 9.27 5.05 -3.60
C LEU A 124 10.24 3.90 -3.86
N ARG A 125 10.32 3.38 -5.11
CA ARG A 125 11.31 2.36 -5.48
C ARG A 125 12.74 2.88 -5.36
N ALA A 126 12.99 4.12 -5.79
CA ALA A 126 14.30 4.76 -5.64
C ALA A 126 14.66 4.93 -4.16
N ALA A 127 13.74 5.40 -3.32
CA ALA A 127 13.98 5.54 -1.90
C ALA A 127 14.20 4.19 -1.18
N LEU A 128 13.62 3.10 -1.68
CA LEU A 128 13.84 1.75 -1.13
C LEU A 128 15.28 1.24 -1.34
N SER A 129 15.99 1.69 -2.38
CA SER A 129 17.34 1.20 -2.68
C SER A 129 18.31 1.47 -1.53
N ASP A 130 18.21 2.65 -0.93
CA ASP A 130 19.12 3.13 0.11
C ASP A 130 18.57 2.95 1.54
N ALA A 131 17.26 2.62 1.64
CA ALA A 131 16.60 2.46 2.92
C ALA A 131 16.94 1.14 3.63
N SER A 132 17.00 1.19 4.95
CA SER A 132 17.20 0.05 5.84
C SER A 132 16.21 0.07 7.01
N GLY A 133 16.16 -1.03 7.76
CA GLY A 133 15.38 -1.12 9.00
C GLY A 133 13.92 -0.71 8.82
N GLN A 134 13.41 0.06 9.77
CA GLN A 134 12.01 0.47 9.82
C GLN A 134 11.59 1.34 8.62
N VAL A 135 12.50 2.16 8.09
CA VAL A 135 12.22 3.00 6.90
C VAL A 135 11.97 2.10 5.69
N ALA A 136 12.84 1.13 5.45
CA ALA A 136 12.67 0.15 4.36
C ALA A 136 11.35 -0.62 4.50
N ALA A 137 11.05 -1.14 5.70
CA ALA A 137 9.80 -1.85 5.97
C ALA A 137 8.56 -0.98 5.69
N GLY A 138 8.65 0.31 6.04
CA GLY A 138 7.61 1.28 5.78
C GLY A 138 7.39 1.56 4.29
N ILE A 139 8.47 1.76 3.52
CA ILE A 139 8.41 1.98 2.07
C ILE A 139 7.86 0.73 1.37
N ILE A 140 8.35 -0.47 1.72
CA ILE A 140 7.85 -1.75 1.21
C ILE A 140 6.34 -1.88 1.45
N SER A 141 5.88 -1.58 2.66
CA SER A 141 4.46 -1.61 3.01
C SER A 141 3.64 -0.64 2.15
N THR A 142 4.19 0.54 1.85
CA THR A 142 3.54 1.56 1.01
C THR A 142 3.45 1.10 -0.45
N LEU A 143 4.54 0.56 -1.02
CA LEU A 143 4.55 -0.02 -2.36
C LEU A 143 3.56 -1.19 -2.48
N GLY A 144 3.46 -2.04 -1.42
CA GLY A 144 2.48 -3.11 -1.35
C GLY A 144 1.02 -2.61 -1.32
N ARG A 145 0.73 -1.52 -0.60
CA ARG A 145 -0.61 -0.88 -0.58
C ARG A 145 -0.97 -0.28 -1.93
N ARG A 146 -0.02 0.34 -2.61
CA ARG A 146 -0.16 0.87 -3.96
C ARG A 146 -0.25 -0.21 -5.03
N ARG A 147 0.12 -1.46 -4.68
CA ARG A 147 0.20 -2.61 -5.60
C ARG A 147 1.14 -2.35 -6.78
N ASP A 148 2.25 -1.69 -6.51
CA ASP A 148 3.25 -1.39 -7.54
C ASP A 148 3.99 -2.67 -7.97
N VAL A 149 3.52 -3.27 -9.06
CA VAL A 149 4.11 -4.49 -9.62
C VAL A 149 5.55 -4.30 -10.10
N GLY A 150 5.95 -3.06 -10.40
CA GLY A 150 7.33 -2.72 -10.75
C GLY A 150 8.32 -2.87 -9.59
N ALA A 151 7.83 -2.90 -8.33
CA ALA A 151 8.65 -3.09 -7.15
C ALA A 151 8.86 -4.58 -6.76
N VAL A 152 8.25 -5.55 -7.46
CA VAL A 152 8.28 -6.96 -7.07
C VAL A 152 9.70 -7.47 -6.88
N GLU A 153 10.62 -7.19 -7.79
CA GLU A 153 12.02 -7.64 -7.70
C GLU A 153 12.76 -7.00 -6.53
N ALA A 154 12.64 -5.69 -6.36
CA ALA A 154 13.28 -4.96 -5.26
C ALA A 154 12.77 -5.43 -3.89
N ILE A 155 11.48 -5.72 -3.78
CA ILE A 155 10.88 -6.25 -2.55
C ILE A 155 11.26 -7.72 -2.34
N ALA A 156 11.31 -8.53 -3.39
CA ALA A 156 11.73 -9.93 -3.30
C ALA A 156 13.17 -10.07 -2.78
N ALA A 157 14.07 -9.15 -3.17
CA ALA A 157 15.43 -9.10 -2.65
C ALA A 157 15.50 -8.85 -1.12
N ARG A 158 14.43 -8.35 -0.51
CA ARG A 158 14.34 -8.09 0.93
C ARG A 158 13.72 -9.26 1.73
N LEU A 159 13.31 -10.34 1.07
CA LEU A 159 12.74 -11.53 1.73
C LEU A 159 13.77 -12.23 2.64
N GLY A 160 15.05 -12.21 2.29
CA GLY A 160 16.15 -12.76 3.08
C GLY A 160 16.82 -11.74 4.02
N SER A 161 16.15 -10.63 4.34
CA SER A 161 16.70 -9.63 5.27
C SER A 161 16.89 -10.22 6.67
N GLU A 162 18.04 -9.93 7.31
CA GLU A 162 18.29 -10.23 8.71
C GLU A 162 17.33 -9.47 9.64
N ASP A 163 16.84 -8.31 9.21
CA ASP A 163 15.77 -7.59 9.91
C ASP A 163 14.41 -8.26 9.62
N SER A 164 13.88 -8.94 10.65
CA SER A 164 12.61 -9.66 10.57
C SER A 164 11.42 -8.76 10.21
N HIS A 165 11.45 -7.47 10.59
CA HIS A 165 10.41 -6.50 10.23
C HIS A 165 10.42 -6.20 8.72
N VAL A 166 11.62 -6.07 8.14
CA VAL A 166 11.79 -5.87 6.69
C VAL A 166 11.34 -7.11 5.93
N ALA A 167 11.79 -8.31 6.35
CA ALA A 167 11.39 -9.57 5.73
C ALA A 167 9.87 -9.77 5.78
N ALA A 168 9.25 -9.55 6.94
CA ALA A 168 7.81 -9.66 7.12
C ALA A 168 7.02 -8.61 6.31
N ALA A 169 7.53 -7.38 6.19
CA ALA A 169 6.94 -6.36 5.32
C ALA A 169 6.99 -6.79 3.85
N ALA A 170 8.11 -7.36 3.40
CA ALA A 170 8.28 -7.86 2.04
C ALA A 170 7.28 -8.98 1.72
N VAL A 171 7.13 -9.97 2.62
CA VAL A 171 6.14 -11.05 2.47
C VAL A 171 4.73 -10.49 2.31
N ARG A 172 4.31 -9.60 3.22
CA ARG A 172 2.98 -8.99 3.18
C ARG A 172 2.75 -8.13 1.93
N ALA A 173 3.76 -7.38 1.49
CA ALA A 173 3.67 -6.54 0.30
C ALA A 173 3.49 -7.39 -0.97
N LEU A 174 4.30 -8.44 -1.14
CA LEU A 174 4.19 -9.37 -2.28
C LEU A 174 2.83 -10.08 -2.32
N GLY A 175 2.30 -10.50 -1.17
CA GLY A 175 0.94 -11.04 -1.07
C GLY A 175 -0.13 -10.04 -1.51
N ARG A 176 0.00 -8.77 -1.12
CA ARG A 176 -0.91 -7.69 -1.55
C ARG A 176 -0.83 -7.38 -3.04
N MET A 177 0.35 -7.48 -3.65
CA MET A 177 0.51 -7.33 -5.10
C MET A 177 -0.18 -8.47 -5.85
N GLY A 178 -0.05 -9.71 -5.36
CA GLY A 178 -0.80 -10.86 -5.82
C GLY A 178 -0.48 -11.29 -7.25
N THR A 179 0.68 -10.94 -7.78
CA THR A 179 1.13 -11.34 -9.11
C THR A 179 1.77 -12.74 -9.09
N TRP A 180 1.86 -13.37 -10.26
CA TRP A 180 2.58 -14.64 -10.37
C TRP A 180 4.07 -14.50 -10.03
N GLN A 181 4.70 -13.37 -10.36
CA GLN A 181 6.09 -13.09 -9.98
C GLN A 181 6.26 -13.01 -8.47
N ALA A 182 5.36 -12.29 -7.78
CA ALA A 182 5.35 -12.21 -6.32
C ALA A 182 5.18 -13.59 -5.68
N ALA A 183 4.24 -14.40 -6.18
CA ALA A 183 4.04 -15.76 -5.69
C ALA A 183 5.27 -16.65 -5.91
N ARG A 184 5.97 -16.52 -7.04
CA ARG A 184 7.23 -17.25 -7.29
C ARG A 184 8.31 -16.87 -6.28
N ALA A 185 8.51 -15.59 -6.02
CA ALA A 185 9.50 -15.10 -5.06
C ALA A 185 9.21 -15.64 -3.65
N LEU A 186 7.95 -15.55 -3.20
CA LEU A 186 7.51 -16.08 -1.92
C LEU A 186 7.74 -17.59 -1.79
N ARG A 187 7.42 -18.36 -2.83
CA ARG A 187 7.62 -19.83 -2.85
C ARG A 187 9.10 -20.19 -2.76
N GLN A 188 9.95 -19.47 -3.47
CA GLN A 188 11.39 -19.70 -3.46
C GLN A 188 12.03 -19.40 -2.11
N ALA A 189 11.65 -18.30 -1.47
CA ALA A 189 12.22 -17.87 -0.20
C ALA A 189 11.71 -18.67 1.01
N ARG A 190 10.48 -19.23 0.93
CA ARG A 190 9.82 -19.88 2.07
C ARG A 190 10.65 -20.94 2.80
N PRO A 191 11.36 -21.86 2.15
CA PRO A 191 12.10 -22.93 2.84
C PRO A 191 13.20 -22.42 3.76
N ASP A 192 13.78 -21.25 3.44
CA ASP A 192 14.91 -20.66 4.16
C ASP A 192 14.46 -19.69 5.25
N MET A 193 13.15 -19.52 5.45
CA MET A 193 12.58 -18.64 6.46
C MET A 193 12.28 -19.38 7.77
N GLU A 194 12.27 -18.63 8.89
CA GLU A 194 11.82 -19.12 10.17
C GLU A 194 10.36 -19.56 10.16
N ALA A 195 9.99 -20.50 11.03
CA ALA A 195 8.67 -21.15 11.03
C ALA A 195 7.50 -20.15 11.08
N GLU A 196 7.62 -19.13 11.95
CA GLU A 196 6.62 -18.10 12.13
C GLU A 196 6.41 -17.29 10.83
N LEU A 197 7.49 -17.00 10.11
CA LEU A 197 7.43 -16.26 8.85
C LEU A 197 6.94 -17.15 7.70
N GLN A 198 7.21 -18.47 7.74
CA GLN A 198 6.66 -19.43 6.79
C GLN A 198 5.13 -19.42 6.78
N ASP A 199 4.49 -19.31 7.94
CA ASP A 199 3.04 -19.21 8.05
C ASP A 199 2.50 -17.92 7.41
N VAL A 200 3.22 -16.80 7.59
CA VAL A 200 2.88 -15.52 6.92
C VAL A 200 3.03 -15.65 5.41
N VAL A 201 4.05 -16.34 4.93
CA VAL A 201 4.25 -16.64 3.49
C VAL A 201 3.09 -17.47 2.94
N ASP A 202 2.64 -18.48 3.68
CA ASP A 202 1.53 -19.34 3.25
C ASP A 202 0.23 -18.53 3.09
N HIS A 203 -0.05 -17.60 4.01
CA HIS A 203 -1.17 -16.67 3.88
C HIS A 203 -0.99 -15.68 2.69
N ALA A 204 0.24 -15.18 2.49
CA ALA A 204 0.54 -14.31 1.36
C ALA A 204 0.37 -15.03 0.00
N LEU A 205 0.76 -16.31 -0.07
CA LEU A 205 0.55 -17.15 -1.25
C LEU A 205 -0.94 -17.42 -1.52
N LEU A 206 -1.74 -17.59 -0.46
CA LEU A 206 -3.20 -17.71 -0.58
C LEU A 206 -3.81 -16.45 -1.20
N LEU A 207 -3.40 -15.27 -0.72
CA LEU A 207 -3.82 -13.99 -1.33
C LEU A 207 -3.41 -13.86 -2.79
N CYS A 208 -2.20 -14.34 -3.15
CA CYS A 208 -1.78 -14.39 -4.54
C CYS A 208 -2.68 -15.31 -5.37
N ALA A 209 -3.04 -16.48 -4.84
CA ALA A 209 -3.90 -17.43 -5.54
C ALA A 209 -5.30 -16.85 -5.79
N GLU A 210 -5.90 -16.20 -4.80
CA GLU A 210 -7.20 -15.52 -4.90
C GLU A 210 -7.17 -14.42 -5.98
N LYS A 211 -6.13 -13.57 -5.97
CA LYS A 211 -5.99 -12.48 -6.96
C LYS A 211 -5.79 -13.00 -8.36
N LEU A 212 -4.98 -14.04 -8.55
CA LEU A 212 -4.78 -14.68 -9.84
C LEU A 212 -6.08 -15.32 -10.34
N GLN A 213 -6.88 -15.92 -9.46
CA GLN A 213 -8.19 -16.45 -9.81
C GLN A 213 -9.14 -15.35 -10.29
N ASN A 214 -9.20 -14.23 -9.58
CA ASN A 214 -10.02 -13.07 -9.94
C ASN A 214 -9.54 -12.39 -11.24
N ALA A 215 -8.24 -12.48 -11.54
CA ALA A 215 -7.65 -12.00 -12.80
C ALA A 215 -7.79 -13.01 -13.97
N VAL A 216 -8.58 -14.07 -13.79
CA VAL A 216 -8.79 -15.15 -14.78
C VAL A 216 -7.53 -15.99 -15.08
N GLU A 217 -6.48 -15.85 -14.27
CA GLU A 217 -5.27 -16.69 -14.33
C GLU A 217 -5.49 -18.03 -13.59
N THR A 218 -6.57 -18.70 -13.91
CA THR A 218 -7.13 -19.82 -13.15
C THR A 218 -6.18 -21.02 -13.04
N TYR A 219 -5.33 -21.26 -14.03
CA TYR A 219 -4.32 -22.32 -13.98
C TYR A 219 -3.24 -22.02 -12.92
N ARG A 220 -2.74 -20.79 -12.87
CA ARG A 220 -1.75 -20.35 -11.87
C ARG A 220 -2.32 -20.37 -10.47
N ALA A 221 -3.57 -19.91 -10.31
CA ALA A 221 -4.30 -19.98 -9.06
C ALA A 221 -4.45 -21.43 -8.58
N ALA A 222 -4.91 -22.32 -9.44
CA ALA A 222 -5.08 -23.75 -9.13
C ALA A 222 -3.76 -24.40 -8.70
N ARG A 223 -2.64 -24.03 -9.32
CA ARG A 223 -1.32 -24.53 -8.95
C ARG A 223 -0.94 -24.10 -7.52
N LEU A 224 -1.16 -22.83 -7.15
CA LEU A 224 -0.88 -22.33 -5.80
C LEU A 224 -1.77 -23.02 -4.76
N TYR A 225 -3.07 -23.07 -4.99
CA TYR A 225 -3.99 -23.81 -4.12
C TYR A 225 -3.59 -25.28 -3.95
N GLY A 226 -3.16 -25.94 -5.05
CA GLY A 226 -2.68 -27.31 -5.03
C GLY A 226 -1.43 -27.51 -4.15
N GLU A 227 -0.58 -26.51 -4.03
CA GLU A 227 0.58 -26.54 -3.14
C GLU A 227 0.18 -26.24 -1.68
N LEU A 228 -0.70 -25.24 -1.47
CA LEU A 228 -1.09 -24.77 -0.14
C LEU A 228 -1.93 -25.77 0.66
N ARG A 229 -2.68 -26.65 0.00
CA ARG A 229 -3.49 -27.70 0.67
C ARG A 229 -2.68 -28.84 1.28
N LYS A 230 -1.37 -28.96 0.95
CA LYS A 230 -0.52 -30.07 1.41
C LYS A 230 -0.31 -30.06 2.94
N PRO A 231 -0.04 -31.23 3.57
CA PRO A 231 0.39 -31.31 4.96
C PRO A 231 1.61 -30.41 5.24
N GLY A 232 1.74 -29.92 6.45
CA GLY A 232 2.82 -29.00 6.85
C GLY A 232 2.49 -27.51 6.59
N ARG A 233 1.27 -27.22 6.16
CA ARG A 233 0.74 -25.86 6.08
C ARG A 233 -0.29 -25.63 7.20
N PRO A 234 -0.51 -24.37 7.64
CA PRO A 234 -1.57 -24.05 8.62
C PRO A 234 -2.93 -24.59 8.17
N THR A 235 -3.71 -25.12 9.11
CA THR A 235 -5.02 -25.75 8.82
C THR A 235 -5.96 -24.77 8.11
N SER A 236 -5.96 -23.49 8.53
CA SER A 236 -6.74 -22.42 7.89
C SER A 236 -6.38 -22.21 6.43
N VAL A 237 -5.07 -22.21 6.12
CA VAL A 237 -4.57 -22.04 4.75
C VAL A 237 -4.96 -23.26 3.90
N ARG A 238 -4.83 -24.47 4.45
CA ARG A 238 -5.20 -25.72 3.75
C ARG A 238 -6.70 -25.74 3.41
N ALA A 239 -7.55 -25.37 4.37
CA ALA A 239 -8.99 -25.31 4.16
C ALA A 239 -9.35 -24.30 3.06
N ALA A 240 -8.86 -23.06 3.16
CA ALA A 240 -9.09 -22.04 2.16
C ALA A 240 -8.54 -22.42 0.75
N ALA A 241 -7.42 -23.14 0.70
CA ALA A 241 -6.89 -23.63 -0.56
C ALA A 241 -7.80 -24.70 -1.22
N VAL A 242 -8.43 -25.56 -0.43
CA VAL A 242 -9.44 -26.52 -0.93
C VAL A 242 -10.68 -25.79 -1.44
N GLU A 243 -11.18 -24.80 -0.70
CA GLU A 243 -12.31 -23.97 -1.13
C GLU A 243 -11.99 -23.24 -2.45
N GLY A 244 -10.80 -22.65 -2.56
CA GLY A 244 -10.32 -22.00 -3.77
C GLY A 244 -10.25 -22.95 -4.98
N LEU A 245 -9.83 -24.21 -4.79
CA LEU A 245 -9.83 -25.24 -5.84
C LEU A 245 -11.26 -25.61 -6.26
N LEU A 246 -12.20 -25.72 -5.35
CA LEU A 246 -13.60 -26.00 -5.64
C LEU A 246 -14.27 -24.85 -6.40
N ALA A 247 -13.96 -23.63 -6.03
CA ALA A 247 -14.45 -22.42 -6.71
C ALA A 247 -13.78 -22.17 -8.08
N ASN A 248 -12.60 -22.76 -8.30
CA ASN A 248 -11.84 -22.55 -9.54
C ASN A 248 -12.61 -23.12 -10.74
N PRO A 249 -12.80 -22.35 -11.85
CA PRO A 249 -13.52 -22.82 -13.03
C PRO A 249 -12.80 -23.94 -13.79
N ASN A 250 -11.52 -24.17 -13.52
CA ASN A 250 -10.76 -25.25 -14.15
C ASN A 250 -11.26 -26.61 -13.67
N THR A 251 -11.88 -27.37 -14.58
CA THR A 251 -12.47 -28.69 -14.29
C THR A 251 -11.47 -29.74 -13.78
N ALA A 252 -10.18 -29.61 -14.13
CA ALA A 252 -9.13 -30.51 -13.62
C ALA A 252 -8.91 -30.33 -12.11
N SER A 253 -9.03 -29.11 -11.61
CA SER A 253 -8.94 -28.80 -10.17
C SER A 253 -10.07 -29.48 -9.39
N LYS A 254 -11.30 -29.37 -9.89
CA LYS A 254 -12.47 -30.01 -9.27
C LYS A 254 -12.38 -31.55 -9.26
N ARG A 255 -12.03 -32.16 -10.39
CA ARG A 255 -11.86 -33.60 -10.47
C ARG A 255 -10.82 -34.15 -9.51
N TRP A 256 -9.78 -33.38 -9.27
CA TRP A 256 -8.77 -33.79 -8.31
C TRP A 256 -9.30 -33.76 -6.86
N VAL A 257 -10.02 -32.67 -6.44
CA VAL A 257 -10.62 -32.56 -5.11
C VAL A 257 -11.60 -33.71 -4.86
N TYR A 258 -12.50 -33.97 -5.80
CA TYR A 258 -13.46 -35.05 -5.66
C TYR A 258 -12.78 -36.43 -5.52
N ARG A 259 -11.74 -36.71 -6.29
CA ARG A 259 -10.98 -37.99 -6.16
C ARG A 259 -10.35 -38.18 -4.79
N GLN A 260 -9.83 -37.11 -4.18
CA GLN A 260 -9.25 -37.18 -2.83
C GLN A 260 -10.33 -37.39 -1.78
N TYR A 261 -11.47 -36.73 -1.93
CA TYR A 261 -12.62 -36.94 -1.05
C TYR A 261 -13.15 -38.37 -1.08
N ASP A 262 -13.33 -38.94 -2.26
CA ASP A 262 -13.76 -40.31 -2.43
C ASP A 262 -12.76 -41.30 -1.81
N HIS A 263 -11.45 -41.05 -1.94
CA HIS A 263 -10.41 -41.88 -1.35
C HIS A 263 -10.41 -41.78 0.19
N GLU A 264 -10.58 -40.58 0.78
CA GLU A 264 -10.69 -40.42 2.24
C GLU A 264 -11.96 -41.07 2.80
N VAL A 265 -13.08 -40.96 2.08
CA VAL A 265 -14.34 -41.61 2.47
C VAL A 265 -14.20 -43.15 2.41
N GLN A 266 -13.58 -43.67 1.37
CA GLN A 266 -13.30 -45.12 1.25
C GLN A 266 -12.38 -45.60 2.38
N LEU A 267 -11.34 -44.88 2.75
CA LEU A 267 -10.46 -45.22 3.87
C LEU A 267 -11.22 -45.21 5.20
N ARG A 268 -12.08 -44.24 5.44
CA ARG A 268 -12.90 -44.16 6.68
C ARG A 268 -13.94 -45.27 6.75
N THR A 269 -14.49 -45.69 5.63
CA THR A 269 -15.45 -46.81 5.56
C THR A 269 -14.77 -48.17 5.69
N ALA A 270 -13.52 -48.34 5.21
CA ALA A 270 -12.74 -49.56 5.34
C ALA A 270 -12.18 -49.77 6.77
N VAL A 271 -12.09 -48.74 7.61
CA VAL A 271 -11.57 -48.81 9.00
C VAL A 271 -12.68 -48.92 10.05
N ARG A 272 -13.96 -48.99 9.65
CA ARG A 272 -15.03 -49.34 10.61
C ARG A 272 -15.17 -50.83 10.74
N PRO A 273 -14.97 -51.36 11.98
CA PRO A 273 -15.14 -52.80 12.25
C PRO A 273 -16.60 -53.25 12.07
#